data_288e855fdd62d897e08e60c97257bcd6
#
_entry.id   288e855fdd62d897e08e60c97257bcd6
#
_cell.length_a   1.000
_cell.length_b   1.000
_cell.length_c   1.000
_cell.angle_alpha   90.00
_cell.angle_beta   90.00
_cell.angle_gamma   90.00
#
_symmetry.space_group_name_H-M   'P 1'
#
loop_
_entity.id
_entity.type
_entity.pdbx_description
1 polymer ?
#
loop_
_entity_poly.entity_id
_entity_poly.type
_entity_poly.pdbx_seq_one_letter_code
_entity_poly.pdbx_strand_id
1 'polypeptide(L)'
;MIRAKVFKYEIVKVKPISDLIKFKGHRRLKVFYNKGCTCVTCGLVGTKLGYGKDKKGHFHWDVYTDDFYPLTVDHIIPKSKGGSDELENLQPMCYKCNVTKGNGDNHKLNLNVNCNKDRVKTFIAT
;
A
#
# COMPACT_ATOMS: atom_id res chain seq x y z
N MET A 1 10.50 15.43 13.22
CA MET A 1 10.07 14.97 11.89
C MET A 1 10.64 13.60 11.62
N ILE A 2 9.78 12.67 11.24
CA ILE A 2 10.22 11.32 10.90
C ILE A 2 10.63 11.30 9.45
N ARG A 3 11.85 10.85 9.19
CA ARG A 3 12.33 10.66 7.83
C ARG A 3 12.72 9.20 7.67
N ALA A 4 11.92 8.47 6.93
CA ALA A 4 12.21 7.08 6.62
C ALA A 4 12.25 6.93 5.12
N LYS A 5 13.30 6.33 4.61
CA LYS A 5 13.35 5.96 3.20
C LYS A 5 12.78 4.57 3.07
N VAL A 6 11.65 4.49 2.38
CA VAL A 6 10.99 3.23 2.13
C VAL A 6 10.85 3.10 0.63
N PHE A 7 11.61 2.18 0.05
CA PHE A 7 11.62 2.01 -1.41
C PHE A 7 12.02 3.32 -2.10
N LYS A 8 11.04 3.98 -2.71
CA LYS A 8 11.25 5.20 -3.49
C LYS A 8 10.84 6.45 -2.75
N TYR A 9 10.28 6.33 -1.55
CA TYR A 9 9.62 7.44 -0.89
C TYR A 9 10.42 7.96 0.29
N GLU A 10 10.44 9.28 0.41
CA GLU A 10 10.93 9.94 1.60
C GLU A 10 9.71 10.51 2.31
N ILE A 11 9.40 9.97 3.49
CA ILE A 11 8.19 10.34 4.24
C ILE A 11 8.49 11.55 5.10
N VAL A 12 7.72 12.64 4.88
CA VAL A 12 7.95 13.91 5.58
C VAL A 12 6.86 14.27 6.57
N LYS A 13 5.68 13.66 6.47
CA LYS A 13 4.58 13.86 7.42
C LYS A 13 3.92 12.53 7.71
N VAL A 14 3.47 12.37 8.95
CA VAL A 14 2.76 11.16 9.37
C VAL A 14 1.48 11.59 10.08
N LYS A 15 0.39 10.89 9.79
CA LYS A 15 -0.90 11.06 10.47
C LYS A 15 -1.43 9.72 10.91
N PRO A 16 -2.27 9.68 11.96
CA PRO A 16 -2.86 8.42 12.37
C PRO A 16 -3.83 7.91 11.31
N ILE A 17 -4.01 6.59 11.27
CA ILE A 17 -4.89 5.97 10.29
C ILE A 17 -6.36 6.42 10.47
N SER A 18 -6.71 6.89 11.66
CA SER A 18 -8.05 7.42 11.91
C SER A 18 -8.36 8.64 11.04
N ASP A 19 -7.34 9.33 10.54
CA ASP A 19 -7.53 10.45 9.62
C ASP A 19 -7.91 10.01 8.20
N LEU A 20 -7.96 8.72 7.96
CA LEU A 20 -8.31 8.18 6.64
C LEU A 20 -9.69 8.65 6.17
N ILE A 21 -10.60 8.91 7.12
CA ILE A 21 -11.93 9.42 6.77
C ILE A 21 -11.87 10.74 5.98
N LYS A 22 -10.83 11.52 6.18
CA LYS A 22 -10.64 12.78 5.45
C LYS A 22 -10.27 12.54 3.97
N PHE A 23 -9.96 11.30 3.63
CA PHE A 23 -9.56 10.92 2.28
C PHE A 23 -10.58 10.01 1.59
N LYS A 24 -11.81 9.97 2.09
CA LYS A 24 -12.84 9.08 1.52
C LYS A 24 -13.14 9.38 0.04
N GLY A 25 -12.83 10.59 -0.42
CA GLY A 25 -12.96 10.95 -1.83
C GLY A 25 -11.66 10.87 -2.62
N HIS A 26 -10.57 10.50 -1.97
CA HIS A 26 -9.27 10.43 -2.63
C HIS A 26 -9.22 9.21 -3.55
N ARG A 27 -8.62 9.38 -4.74
CA ARG A 27 -8.62 8.36 -5.79
C ARG A 27 -8.12 7.00 -5.30
N ARG A 28 -7.03 6.96 -4.55
CA ARG A 28 -6.45 5.70 -4.04
C ARG A 28 -6.88 5.39 -2.62
N LEU A 29 -6.85 6.38 -1.74
CA LEU A 29 -7.10 6.15 -0.33
C LEU A 29 -8.54 5.79 -0.02
N LYS A 30 -9.48 6.12 -0.91
CA LYS A 30 -10.86 5.68 -0.75
C LYS A 30 -10.98 4.16 -0.71
N VAL A 31 -10.06 3.44 -1.35
CA VAL A 31 -10.06 1.99 -1.34
C VAL A 31 -9.81 1.49 0.07
N PHE A 32 -8.82 2.06 0.75
CA PHE A 32 -8.52 1.69 2.13
C PHE A 32 -9.64 2.11 3.08
N TYR A 33 -10.25 3.26 2.82
CA TYR A 33 -11.38 3.72 3.64
C TYR A 33 -12.57 2.77 3.52
N ASN A 34 -12.87 2.29 2.32
CA ASN A 34 -14.04 1.44 2.08
C ASN A 34 -13.77 -0.04 2.34
N LYS A 35 -12.56 -0.52 2.09
CA LYS A 35 -12.24 -1.96 2.12
C LYS A 35 -11.27 -2.34 3.23
N GLY A 36 -10.81 -1.38 4.00
CA GLY A 36 -9.87 -1.63 5.09
C GLY A 36 -8.43 -1.52 4.66
N CYS A 37 -7.54 -1.60 5.64
CA CYS A 37 -6.10 -1.38 5.46
C CYS A 37 -5.31 -2.67 5.62
N THR A 38 -5.91 -3.82 5.29
CA THR A 38 -5.25 -5.11 5.42
C THR A 38 -4.97 -5.68 4.03
N CYS A 39 -3.72 -6.08 3.79
CA CYS A 39 -3.37 -6.75 2.55
C CYS A 39 -4.22 -8.01 2.38
N VAL A 40 -4.91 -8.13 1.24
CA VAL A 40 -5.80 -9.25 0.98
C VAL A 40 -5.04 -10.58 0.83
N THR A 41 -3.75 -10.53 0.57
CA THR A 41 -2.95 -11.73 0.32
C THR A 41 -2.22 -12.22 1.58
N CYS A 42 -1.49 -11.33 2.26
CA CYS A 42 -0.65 -11.76 3.39
C CYS A 42 -1.14 -11.28 4.76
N GLY A 43 -2.17 -10.43 4.79
CA GLY A 43 -2.73 -9.96 6.05
C GLY A 43 -1.99 -8.82 6.72
N LEU A 44 -1.02 -8.23 6.05
CA LEU A 44 -0.27 -7.10 6.59
C LEU A 44 -1.22 -5.92 6.81
N VAL A 45 -1.12 -5.26 7.97
CA VAL A 45 -2.04 -4.19 8.36
C VAL A 45 -1.39 -2.83 8.28
N GLY A 46 -2.04 -1.90 7.59
CA GLY A 46 -1.64 -0.50 7.57
C GLY A 46 -2.20 0.24 8.76
N THR A 47 -1.37 1.04 9.42
CA THR A 47 -1.72 1.73 10.66
C THR A 47 -1.45 3.22 10.64
N LYS A 48 -0.82 3.72 9.59
CA LYS A 48 -0.44 5.12 9.49
C LYS A 48 -0.66 5.66 8.10
N LEU A 49 -0.89 6.97 8.03
CA LEU A 49 -0.84 7.70 6.77
C LEU A 49 0.49 8.42 6.70
N GLY A 50 1.15 8.33 5.56
CA GLY A 50 2.41 9.01 5.34
C GLY A 50 2.34 9.88 4.09
N TYR A 51 2.90 11.09 4.20
CA TYR A 51 3.03 12.01 3.08
C TYR A 51 4.48 11.97 2.64
N GLY A 52 4.73 11.46 1.45
CA GLY A 52 6.07 11.21 1.00
C GLY A 52 6.32 11.62 -0.43
N LYS A 53 7.59 11.74 -0.76
CA LYS A 53 8.05 12.18 -2.06
C LYS A 53 8.65 10.99 -2.81
N ASP A 54 8.17 10.75 -4.03
CA ASP A 54 8.69 9.67 -4.85
C ASP A 54 9.97 10.10 -5.59
N LYS A 55 10.52 9.19 -6.40
CA LYS A 55 11.76 9.46 -7.14
C LYS A 55 11.64 10.63 -8.11
N LYS A 56 10.43 10.90 -8.58
CA LYS A 56 10.18 11.98 -9.54
C LYS A 56 9.91 13.32 -8.86
N GLY A 57 9.92 13.34 -7.52
CA GLY A 57 9.66 14.55 -6.77
C GLY A 57 8.20 14.83 -6.50
N HIS A 58 7.30 13.91 -6.79
CA HIS A 58 5.88 14.07 -6.54
C HIS A 58 5.53 13.63 -5.13
N PHE A 59 4.68 14.41 -4.45
CA PHE A 59 4.23 14.08 -3.10
C PHE A 59 2.91 13.33 -3.14
N HIS A 60 2.80 12.32 -2.27
CA HIS A 60 1.60 11.48 -2.17
C HIS A 60 1.30 11.12 -0.72
N TRP A 61 0.01 10.99 -0.41
CA TRP A 61 -0.43 10.33 0.81
C TRP A 61 -0.63 8.86 0.51
N ASP A 62 -0.11 8.00 1.37
CA ASP A 62 -0.25 6.55 1.25
C ASP A 62 -0.44 5.92 2.62
N VAL A 63 -0.87 4.67 2.62
CA VAL A 63 -1.06 3.88 3.85
C VAL A 63 0.20 3.05 4.09
N TYR A 64 0.65 3.06 5.34
CA TYR A 64 1.87 2.35 5.76
C TYR A 64 1.60 1.55 7.02
N THR A 65 2.41 0.53 7.24
CA THR A 65 2.47 -0.19 8.51
C THR A 65 3.19 0.67 9.56
N ASP A 66 3.26 0.16 10.81
CA ASP A 66 3.95 0.88 11.88
C ASP A 66 5.41 1.18 11.55
N ASP A 67 6.06 0.30 10.82
CA ASP A 67 7.45 0.47 10.42
C ASP A 67 7.57 0.97 8.96
N PHE A 68 6.53 1.62 8.47
CA PHE A 68 6.50 2.33 7.18
C PHE A 68 6.70 1.44 5.96
N TYR A 69 6.18 0.23 6.00
CA TYR A 69 6.10 -0.59 4.81
C TYR A 69 4.81 -0.21 4.07
N PRO A 70 4.86 0.08 2.76
CA PRO A 70 3.68 0.63 2.08
C PRO A 70 2.64 -0.42 1.73
N LEU A 71 1.37 -0.03 1.86
CA LEU A 71 0.28 -0.72 1.24
C LEU A 71 -0.10 0.01 -0.04
N THR A 72 -0.51 -0.75 -1.04
CA THR A 72 -0.84 -0.24 -2.37
C THR A 72 -2.26 -0.62 -2.72
N VAL A 73 -2.74 -0.07 -3.84
CA VAL A 73 -4.04 -0.44 -4.40
C VAL A 73 -3.79 -1.33 -5.60
N ASP A 74 -4.43 -2.48 -5.62
CA ASP A 74 -4.30 -3.46 -6.68
C ASP A 74 -5.61 -3.60 -7.43
N HIS A 75 -5.53 -3.87 -8.74
CA HIS A 75 -6.68 -4.20 -9.57
C HIS A 75 -6.92 -5.70 -9.48
N ILE A 76 -8.10 -6.11 -9.02
CA ILE A 76 -8.45 -7.53 -8.92
C ILE A 76 -8.33 -8.18 -10.29
N ILE A 77 -8.94 -7.55 -11.29
CA ILE A 77 -8.72 -7.89 -12.70
C ILE A 77 -7.80 -6.83 -13.25
N PRO A 78 -6.61 -7.21 -13.74
CA PRO A 78 -5.63 -6.23 -14.23
C PRO A 78 -6.20 -5.37 -15.35
N LYS A 79 -5.77 -4.12 -15.44
CA LYS A 79 -6.18 -3.22 -16.51
C LYS A 79 -5.81 -3.79 -17.89
N SER A 80 -4.69 -4.47 -17.98
CA SER A 80 -4.25 -5.11 -19.22
C SER A 80 -5.21 -6.22 -19.69
N LYS A 81 -6.07 -6.70 -18.78
CA LYS A 81 -7.06 -7.73 -19.09
C LYS A 81 -8.49 -7.20 -19.06
N GLY A 82 -8.63 -5.88 -19.15
CA GLY A 82 -9.95 -5.24 -19.19
C GLY A 82 -10.51 -4.83 -17.83
N GLY A 83 -9.70 -4.89 -16.78
CA GLY A 83 -10.15 -4.48 -15.45
C GLY A 83 -10.42 -2.99 -15.37
N SER A 84 -11.46 -2.61 -14.61
CA SER A 84 -11.85 -1.22 -14.43
C SER A 84 -11.14 -0.57 -13.25
N ASP A 85 -11.25 0.76 -13.16
CA ASP A 85 -10.80 1.53 -12.01
C ASP A 85 -11.91 1.73 -10.96
N GLU A 86 -13.02 1.03 -11.12
CA GLU A 86 -14.12 1.14 -10.16
C GLU A 86 -13.76 0.49 -8.83
N LEU A 87 -14.37 0.97 -7.76
CA LEU A 87 -14.06 0.52 -6.40
C LEU A 87 -14.17 -1.00 -6.25
N GLU A 88 -15.17 -1.62 -6.87
CA GLU A 88 -15.36 -3.07 -6.79
C GLU A 88 -14.23 -3.88 -7.41
N ASN A 89 -13.41 -3.27 -8.26
CA ASN A 89 -12.26 -3.93 -8.87
C ASN A 89 -10.94 -3.57 -8.19
N LEU A 90 -10.99 -2.83 -7.09
CA LEU A 90 -9.79 -2.38 -6.38
C LEU A 90 -9.71 -3.03 -5.01
N GLN A 91 -8.50 -3.33 -4.58
CA GLN A 91 -8.30 -3.96 -3.28
C GLN A 91 -6.97 -3.54 -2.65
N PRO A 92 -6.90 -3.53 -1.30
CA PRO A 92 -5.65 -3.22 -0.63
C PRO A 92 -4.68 -4.39 -0.73
N MET A 93 -3.44 -4.09 -1.07
CA MET A 93 -2.40 -5.10 -1.16
C MET A 93 -1.07 -4.48 -0.81
N CYS A 94 -0.26 -5.17 0.00
CA CYS A 94 1.05 -4.64 0.33
C CYS A 94 1.95 -4.64 -0.90
N TYR A 95 3.03 -3.85 -0.85
CA TYR A 95 3.92 -3.69 -1.99
C TYR A 95 4.43 -5.03 -2.52
N LYS A 96 4.93 -5.88 -1.62
CA LYS A 96 5.52 -7.17 -2.02
C LYS A 96 4.50 -8.08 -2.72
N CYS A 97 3.31 -8.19 -2.14
CA CYS A 97 2.27 -9.03 -2.73
C CYS A 97 1.83 -8.50 -4.09
N ASN A 98 1.73 -7.17 -4.21
CA ASN A 98 1.34 -6.55 -5.46
C ASN A 98 2.36 -6.80 -6.56
N VAL A 99 3.64 -6.64 -6.25
CA VAL A 99 4.72 -6.92 -7.20
C VAL A 99 4.73 -8.39 -7.60
N THR A 100 4.54 -9.29 -6.63
CA THR A 100 4.51 -10.73 -6.88
C THR A 100 3.34 -11.12 -7.77
N LYS A 101 2.17 -10.50 -7.58
CA LYS A 101 1.00 -10.75 -8.41
C LYS A 101 1.23 -10.32 -9.87
N GLY A 102 1.87 -9.17 -10.06
CA GLY A 102 2.09 -8.61 -11.39
C GLY A 102 0.78 -8.45 -12.14
N ASN A 103 0.69 -8.99 -13.36
CA ASN A 103 -0.50 -8.95 -14.20
C ASN A 103 -1.39 -10.17 -14.05
N GLY A 104 -1.21 -10.94 -12.97
CA GLY A 104 -2.07 -12.09 -12.71
C GLY A 104 -3.46 -11.70 -12.24
N ASP A 105 -4.42 -12.59 -12.42
CA ASP A 105 -5.76 -12.41 -11.91
C ASP A 105 -5.76 -12.56 -10.39
N ASN A 106 -6.92 -12.37 -9.77
CA ASN A 106 -7.06 -12.40 -8.33
C ASN A 106 -6.14 -13.44 -7.68
N HIS A 107 -5.21 -12.95 -6.89
CA HIS A 107 -4.13 -13.74 -6.33
C HIS A 107 -4.64 -14.54 -5.13
N LYS A 108 -4.37 -15.84 -5.13
CA LYS A 108 -4.68 -16.66 -3.96
C LYS A 108 -3.68 -16.36 -2.85
N LEU A 109 -4.13 -16.51 -1.61
CA LEU A 109 -3.25 -16.35 -0.47
C LEU A 109 -2.02 -17.26 -0.62
N ASN A 110 -0.85 -16.65 -0.61
CA ASN A 110 0.40 -17.38 -0.76
C ASN A 110 1.13 -17.40 0.58
N LEU A 111 1.09 -18.55 1.25
CA LEU A 111 1.70 -18.70 2.56
C LEU A 111 3.23 -18.64 2.53
N ASN A 112 3.82 -18.71 1.34
CA ASN A 112 5.27 -18.58 1.19
C ASN A 112 5.73 -17.13 1.14
N VAL A 113 4.81 -16.19 0.99
CA VAL A 113 5.17 -14.78 0.99
C VAL A 113 5.33 -14.31 2.44
N ASN A 114 6.53 -13.90 2.79
CA ASN A 114 6.82 -13.40 4.11
C ASN A 114 7.15 -11.91 4.04
N CYS A 115 6.12 -11.10 3.98
CA CYS A 115 6.28 -9.64 3.86
C CYS A 115 6.93 -9.03 5.10
N ASN A 116 6.72 -9.62 6.27
CA ASN A 116 7.34 -9.14 7.51
C ASN A 116 8.86 -9.29 7.45
N LYS A 117 9.34 -10.42 6.95
CA LYS A 117 10.77 -10.68 6.84
C LYS A 117 11.42 -9.73 5.84
N ASP A 118 10.78 -9.54 4.69
CA ASP A 118 11.30 -8.63 3.67
C ASP A 118 11.30 -7.19 4.17
N ARG A 119 10.31 -6.83 4.96
CA ARG A 119 10.18 -5.52 5.57
C ARG A 119 11.35 -5.18 6.46
N VAL A 120 11.74 -6.13 7.32
CA VAL A 120 12.86 -5.93 8.25
C VAL A 120 14.11 -5.57 7.48
N LYS A 121 14.38 -6.26 6.39
CA LYS A 121 15.55 -5.96 5.55
C LYS A 121 15.47 -4.56 4.95
N THR A 122 14.29 -4.13 4.58
CA THR A 122 14.08 -2.82 3.97
C THR A 122 14.40 -1.68 4.94
N PHE A 123 14.03 -1.84 6.21
CA PHE A 123 14.17 -0.77 7.19
C PHE A 123 15.51 -0.75 7.91
N ILE A 124 16.28 -1.79 7.85
CA ILE A 124 17.60 -1.82 8.49
C ILE A 124 18.53 -0.75 7.91
N ALA A 125 18.32 -0.37 6.67
CA ALA A 125 19.17 0.60 6.01
C ALA A 125 18.94 2.04 6.47
N THR A 126 17.94 2.28 7.26
CA THR A 126 17.69 3.61 7.78
C THR A 126 18.35 3.80 9.13
#